data_eeaa1f40b0573458611282d8bdd728a9
#
_entry.id   eeaa1f40b0573458611282d8bdd728a9
#
_cell.length_a   1.000
_cell.length_b   1.000
_cell.length_c   1.000
_cell.angle_alpha   90.00
_cell.angle_beta   90.00
_cell.angle_gamma   90.00
#
_symmetry.space_group_name_H-M   'P 1'
#
loop_
_entity.id
_entity.type
_entity.pdbx_description
1 polymer ?
#
loop_
_entity_poly.entity_id
_entity_poly.type
_entity_poly.pdbx_seq_one_letter_code
_entity_poly.pdbx_strand_id
1 'polypeptide(L)'
;MPKKKKTIGEKMSDKKTKEDTRMIAQYFQEMIKYVEKYGNKTILLWQSGSFYEIYTIKDPDTDEFLLSEFNEYIKLTHMNIANKHIKYEYNGKKCSVFMAGFNNTDYLLEKWVKVLTDGGFTVPVWYEYKSVGKKKDRKLLQIFSPGCFFKNNKLESEDCNNIACYSILHSNGSLLKRTPSLLFGCANLNIYTGNLILFNHEVKRQNIHNPVVFDELERFNSIYNPQEIIFIHNYEDENKLQDVIKFSGINCSKIHYVNQSKEGEFTAQALNAENQIYQEDIMCKFYNIPDYDSYLKSSTLNERPIALKSLCFLLNFINDHNSKLTQKIHLPTFDNKSEHLHLANHSLNQLNIVDTAFSK
;
A
#
# COMPACT_ATOMS: atom_id res chain seq x y z
N MET A 1 -58.95 -1.19 -12.63
CA MET A 1 -58.44 0.05 -11.98
C MET A 1 -57.44 0.74 -12.92
N PRO A 2 -57.63 2.00 -13.34
CA PRO A 2 -56.71 2.65 -14.27
C PRO A 2 -55.38 2.96 -13.55
N LYS A 3 -54.25 2.53 -14.16
CA LYS A 3 -52.91 2.89 -13.68
C LYS A 3 -52.76 4.43 -13.74
N LYS A 4 -52.61 5.11 -12.60
CA LYS A 4 -52.25 6.53 -12.55
C LYS A 4 -50.99 6.79 -13.40
N LYS A 5 -51.09 7.63 -14.44
CA LYS A 5 -49.93 8.10 -15.19
C LYS A 5 -49.07 8.96 -14.27
N LYS A 6 -47.85 8.52 -13.97
CA LYS A 6 -46.85 9.29 -13.19
C LYS A 6 -46.60 10.62 -13.88
N THR A 7 -46.52 11.71 -13.10
CA THR A 7 -46.12 13.04 -13.59
C THR A 7 -44.67 13.04 -14.08
N ILE A 8 -44.32 14.03 -14.92
CA ILE A 8 -42.92 14.15 -15.46
C ILE A 8 -41.92 14.28 -14.30
N GLY A 9 -42.27 14.99 -13.23
CA GLY A 9 -41.41 15.10 -12.04
C GLY A 9 -41.20 13.78 -11.30
N GLU A 10 -42.24 12.94 -11.15
CA GLU A 10 -42.12 11.59 -10.56
C GLU A 10 -41.27 10.63 -11.42
N LYS A 11 -41.36 10.73 -12.76
CA LYS A 11 -40.54 9.93 -13.66
C LYS A 11 -39.06 10.36 -13.63
N MET A 12 -38.77 11.65 -13.47
CA MET A 12 -37.39 12.15 -13.30
C MET A 12 -36.80 11.75 -11.96
N SER A 13 -37.59 11.81 -10.86
CA SER A 13 -37.17 11.33 -9.55
C SER A 13 -36.86 9.85 -9.55
N ASP A 14 -37.74 9.01 -10.10
CA ASP A 14 -37.52 7.56 -10.21
C ASP A 14 -36.28 7.21 -11.04
N LYS A 15 -35.99 7.96 -12.11
CA LYS A 15 -34.84 7.75 -12.98
C LYS A 15 -33.54 8.12 -12.26
N LYS A 16 -33.53 9.25 -11.54
CA LYS A 16 -32.37 9.70 -10.74
C LYS A 16 -32.05 8.70 -9.64
N THR A 17 -33.06 8.23 -8.90
CA THR A 17 -32.88 7.22 -7.83
C THR A 17 -32.30 5.90 -8.38
N LYS A 18 -32.68 5.47 -9.58
CA LYS A 18 -32.11 4.28 -10.22
C LYS A 18 -30.66 4.47 -10.65
N GLU A 19 -30.30 5.65 -11.16
CA GLU A 19 -28.91 5.98 -11.52
C GLU A 19 -28.02 6.04 -10.29
N ASP A 20 -28.49 6.69 -9.19
CA ASP A 20 -27.79 6.76 -7.91
C ASP A 20 -27.56 5.35 -7.33
N THR A 21 -28.57 4.48 -7.34
CA THR A 21 -28.47 3.10 -6.84
C THR A 21 -27.43 2.29 -7.65
N ARG A 22 -27.42 2.45 -8.97
CA ARG A 22 -26.43 1.76 -9.82
C ARG A 22 -25.00 2.25 -9.57
N MET A 23 -24.82 3.55 -9.42
CA MET A 23 -23.53 4.17 -9.14
C MET A 23 -22.99 3.72 -7.78
N ILE A 24 -23.83 3.69 -6.75
CA ILE A 24 -23.48 3.22 -5.41
C ILE A 24 -23.11 1.73 -5.42
N ALA A 25 -23.83 0.90 -6.18
CA ALA A 25 -23.48 -0.50 -6.33
C ALA A 25 -22.08 -0.68 -6.98
N GLN A 26 -21.77 0.11 -8.01
CA GLN A 26 -20.45 0.10 -8.63
C GLN A 26 -19.36 0.57 -7.64
N TYR A 27 -19.61 1.62 -6.86
CA TYR A 27 -18.70 2.09 -5.82
C TYR A 27 -18.36 0.97 -4.83
N PHE A 28 -19.36 0.26 -4.30
CA PHE A 28 -19.11 -0.80 -3.32
C PHE A 28 -18.38 -2.00 -3.92
N GLN A 29 -18.65 -2.35 -5.19
CA GLN A 29 -17.89 -3.40 -5.88
C GLN A 29 -16.39 -3.06 -5.96
N GLU A 30 -16.04 -1.81 -6.30
CA GLU A 30 -14.64 -1.40 -6.34
C GLU A 30 -14.06 -1.25 -4.93
N MET A 31 -14.82 -0.69 -3.99
CA MET A 31 -14.38 -0.54 -2.60
C MET A 31 -14.01 -1.87 -1.95
N ILE A 32 -14.82 -2.91 -2.14
CA ILE A 32 -14.55 -4.26 -1.60
C ILE A 32 -13.22 -4.79 -2.15
N LYS A 33 -12.96 -4.68 -3.46
CA LYS A 33 -11.69 -5.10 -4.06
C LYS A 33 -10.49 -4.38 -3.44
N TYR A 34 -10.60 -3.06 -3.22
CA TYR A 34 -9.51 -2.30 -2.61
C TYR A 34 -9.30 -2.65 -1.13
N VAL A 35 -10.37 -2.90 -0.38
CA VAL A 35 -10.27 -3.34 1.01
C VAL A 35 -9.65 -4.74 1.11
N GLU A 36 -10.03 -5.66 0.24
CA GLU A 36 -9.42 -6.99 0.15
C GLU A 36 -7.93 -6.92 -0.16
N LYS A 37 -7.53 -6.00 -1.05
CA LYS A 37 -6.12 -5.83 -1.46
C LYS A 37 -5.28 -5.06 -0.44
N TYR A 38 -5.76 -3.94 0.09
CA TYR A 38 -4.99 -2.98 0.89
C TYR A 38 -5.38 -2.94 2.37
N GLY A 39 -6.40 -3.70 2.77
CA GLY A 39 -6.90 -3.78 4.14
C GLY A 39 -7.92 -2.70 4.50
N ASN A 40 -8.42 -2.74 5.75
CA ASN A 40 -9.52 -1.90 6.22
C ASN A 40 -9.20 -0.40 6.25
N LYS A 41 -7.92 -0.01 6.36
CA LYS A 41 -7.50 1.40 6.20
C LYS A 41 -7.45 1.79 4.71
N THR A 42 -8.59 1.70 4.05
CA THR A 42 -8.77 2.07 2.64
C THR A 42 -10.01 2.94 2.50
N ILE A 43 -9.89 4.08 1.82
CA ILE A 43 -10.99 5.02 1.54
C ILE A 43 -11.01 5.33 0.04
N LEU A 44 -12.06 4.94 -0.64
CA LEU A 44 -12.26 5.21 -2.07
C LEU A 44 -12.88 6.60 -2.26
N LEU A 45 -12.17 7.49 -2.95
CA LEU A 45 -12.70 8.79 -3.38
C LEU A 45 -13.34 8.65 -4.75
N TRP A 46 -14.64 8.93 -4.82
CA TRP A 46 -15.46 8.75 -6.01
C TRP A 46 -16.00 10.07 -6.51
N GLN A 47 -15.52 10.55 -7.64
CA GLN A 47 -16.02 11.81 -8.20
C GLN A 47 -17.47 11.68 -8.67
N SER A 48 -18.32 12.59 -8.19
CA SER A 48 -19.70 12.73 -8.59
C SER A 48 -20.01 14.21 -8.85
N GLY A 49 -19.92 14.61 -10.12
CA GLY A 49 -20.05 16.02 -10.51
C GLY A 49 -18.98 16.90 -9.87
N SER A 50 -19.42 17.87 -9.04
CA SER A 50 -18.52 18.83 -8.37
C SER A 50 -17.99 18.36 -7.02
N PHE A 51 -18.19 17.09 -6.65
CA PHE A 51 -17.80 16.55 -5.36
C PHE A 51 -16.98 15.27 -5.52
N TYR A 52 -16.08 15.02 -4.57
CA TYR A 52 -15.64 13.67 -4.22
C TYR A 52 -16.51 13.16 -3.10
N GLU A 53 -17.19 12.05 -3.33
CA GLU A 53 -18.08 11.39 -2.40
C GLU A 53 -17.46 10.07 -1.92
N ILE A 54 -17.64 9.77 -0.64
CA ILE A 54 -17.22 8.56 0.03
C ILE A 54 -18.46 7.91 0.59
N TYR A 55 -18.69 6.64 0.30
CA TYR A 55 -19.86 5.91 0.77
C TYR A 55 -19.46 4.81 1.74
N THR A 56 -20.30 4.57 2.70
CA THR A 56 -20.20 3.43 3.63
C THR A 56 -21.58 2.86 3.89
N ILE A 57 -21.61 1.66 4.43
CA ILE A 57 -22.85 0.99 4.85
C ILE A 57 -22.83 0.79 6.35
N LYS A 58 -24.01 0.81 6.95
CA LYS A 58 -24.20 0.61 8.38
C LYS A 58 -24.97 -0.66 8.62
N ASP A 59 -24.44 -1.54 9.49
CA ASP A 59 -25.13 -2.77 9.88
C ASP A 59 -26.41 -2.42 10.65
N PRO A 60 -27.58 -2.96 10.26
CA PRO A 60 -28.83 -2.68 10.93
C PRO A 60 -28.90 -3.25 12.36
N ASP A 61 -28.09 -4.26 12.69
CA ASP A 61 -28.14 -4.97 13.98
C ASP A 61 -27.15 -4.36 14.99
N THR A 62 -25.92 -4.02 14.55
CA THR A 62 -24.84 -3.52 15.43
C THR A 62 -24.70 -2.00 15.41
N ASP A 63 -25.34 -1.33 14.45
CA ASP A 63 -25.23 0.11 14.21
C ASP A 63 -23.80 0.59 13.87
N GLU A 64 -22.90 -0.33 13.44
CA GLU A 64 -21.53 -0.07 13.08
C GLU A 64 -21.36 0.15 11.58
N PHE A 65 -20.38 0.98 11.20
CA PHE A 65 -19.98 1.13 9.80
C PHE A 65 -19.13 -0.05 9.35
N LEU A 66 -19.44 -0.56 8.16
CA LEU A 66 -18.78 -1.71 7.55
C LEU A 66 -17.86 -1.27 6.39
N LEU A 67 -17.05 -2.22 5.90
CA LEU A 67 -16.16 -2.15 4.73
C LEU A 67 -14.84 -1.41 4.93
N SER A 68 -14.74 -0.46 5.84
CA SER A 68 -13.49 0.25 6.11
C SER A 68 -13.50 0.88 7.50
N GLU A 69 -12.37 1.42 7.94
CA GLU A 69 -12.28 2.19 9.19
C GLU A 69 -12.90 3.59 9.04
N PHE A 70 -14.18 3.64 8.64
CA PHE A 70 -14.88 4.89 8.36
C PHE A 70 -15.01 5.81 9.57
N ASN A 71 -15.09 5.25 10.78
CA ASN A 71 -15.09 6.04 12.01
C ASN A 71 -13.77 6.81 12.20
N GLU A 72 -12.62 6.18 11.87
CA GLU A 72 -11.31 6.84 11.92
C GLU A 72 -11.21 7.91 10.83
N TYR A 73 -11.69 7.61 9.61
CA TYR A 73 -11.81 8.61 8.55
C TYR A 73 -12.55 9.87 9.00
N ILE A 74 -13.71 9.72 9.66
CA ILE A 74 -14.49 10.87 10.14
C ILE A 74 -13.75 11.62 11.26
N LYS A 75 -13.06 10.93 12.16
CA LYS A 75 -12.24 11.57 13.21
C LYS A 75 -11.11 12.41 12.63
N LEU A 76 -10.48 11.96 11.56
CA LEU A 76 -9.38 12.68 10.89
C LEU A 76 -9.86 13.88 10.07
N THR A 77 -11.01 13.74 9.41
CA THR A 77 -11.50 14.75 8.45
C THR A 77 -12.52 15.70 9.03
N HIS A 78 -13.20 15.33 10.11
CA HIS A 78 -14.34 16.05 10.71
C HIS A 78 -15.47 16.35 9.71
N MET A 79 -15.65 15.49 8.71
CA MET A 79 -16.70 15.67 7.70
C MET A 79 -18.07 15.26 8.22
N ASN A 80 -19.08 15.97 7.76
CA ASN A 80 -20.47 15.64 8.04
C ASN A 80 -20.91 14.39 7.30
N ILE A 81 -21.65 13.52 7.98
CA ILE A 81 -22.21 12.29 7.44
C ILE A 81 -23.68 12.52 7.09
N ALA A 82 -24.08 12.16 5.88
CA ALA A 82 -25.46 12.22 5.42
C ALA A 82 -26.00 10.83 5.10
N ASN A 83 -27.25 10.55 5.48
CA ASN A 83 -27.95 9.33 5.07
C ASN A 83 -28.48 9.51 3.64
N LYS A 84 -28.16 8.61 2.73
CA LYS A 84 -28.65 8.66 1.34
C LYS A 84 -30.08 8.12 1.17
N HIS A 85 -30.66 7.54 2.23
CA HIS A 85 -31.98 6.88 2.18
C HIS A 85 -32.06 5.75 1.13
N ILE A 86 -30.92 5.15 0.79
CA ILE A 86 -30.77 3.99 -0.09
C ILE A 86 -30.32 2.81 0.77
N LYS A 87 -30.74 1.61 0.41
CA LYS A 87 -30.30 0.37 1.03
C LYS A 87 -29.46 -0.43 0.04
N TYR A 88 -28.37 -0.97 0.54
CA TYR A 88 -27.49 -1.87 -0.19
C TYR A 88 -27.49 -3.24 0.50
N GLU A 89 -27.57 -4.31 -0.29
CA GLU A 89 -27.52 -5.67 0.25
C GLU A 89 -26.06 -6.13 0.35
N TYR A 90 -25.62 -6.37 1.58
CA TYR A 90 -24.29 -6.85 1.88
C TYR A 90 -24.35 -8.03 2.85
N ASN A 91 -23.72 -9.17 2.50
CA ASN A 91 -23.75 -10.42 3.26
C ASN A 91 -25.17 -10.87 3.66
N GLY A 92 -26.14 -10.72 2.73
CA GLY A 92 -27.54 -11.09 2.95
C GLY A 92 -28.35 -10.14 3.82
N LYS A 93 -27.76 -9.02 4.29
CA LYS A 93 -28.43 -7.98 5.08
C LYS A 93 -28.66 -6.70 4.25
N LYS A 94 -29.78 -6.02 4.50
CA LYS A 94 -30.09 -4.72 3.87
C LYS A 94 -29.58 -3.56 4.73
N CYS A 95 -28.35 -3.14 4.46
CA CYS A 95 -27.65 -2.07 5.16
C CYS A 95 -28.04 -0.68 4.64
N SER A 96 -28.11 0.32 5.52
CA SER A 96 -28.34 1.71 5.13
C SER A 96 -27.07 2.35 4.61
N VAL A 97 -27.16 3.12 3.52
CA VAL A 97 -26.04 3.80 2.88
C VAL A 97 -25.86 5.19 3.44
N PHE A 98 -24.65 5.50 3.88
CA PHE A 98 -24.23 6.81 4.34
C PHE A 98 -23.15 7.37 3.42
N MET A 99 -23.01 8.69 3.40
CA MET A 99 -22.08 9.42 2.56
C MET A 99 -21.45 10.56 3.34
N ALA A 100 -20.16 10.78 3.09
CA ALA A 100 -19.44 12.01 3.36
C ALA A 100 -18.77 12.50 2.08
N GLY A 101 -18.32 13.75 2.02
CA GLY A 101 -17.64 14.23 0.83
C GLY A 101 -17.22 15.69 0.89
N PHE A 102 -16.48 16.13 -0.11
CA PHE A 102 -15.94 17.48 -0.24
C PHE A 102 -15.93 17.94 -1.70
N ASN A 103 -15.81 19.24 -1.92
CA ASN A 103 -15.78 19.81 -3.28
C ASN A 103 -14.59 19.31 -4.08
N ASN A 104 -14.83 19.02 -5.36
CA ASN A 104 -13.81 18.58 -6.32
C ASN A 104 -12.96 19.77 -6.78
N THR A 105 -11.98 20.16 -5.96
CA THR A 105 -10.92 21.10 -6.31
C THR A 105 -9.57 20.44 -6.05
N ASP A 106 -8.57 20.75 -6.86
CA ASP A 106 -7.23 20.12 -6.73
C ASP A 106 -6.64 20.37 -5.33
N TYR A 107 -6.83 21.58 -4.79
CA TYR A 107 -6.38 21.93 -3.44
C TYR A 107 -7.02 21.06 -2.35
N LEU A 108 -8.36 20.85 -2.41
CA LEU A 108 -9.04 20.03 -1.40
C LEU A 108 -8.74 18.56 -1.56
N LEU A 109 -8.60 18.09 -2.80
CA LEU A 109 -8.16 16.72 -3.07
C LEU A 109 -6.78 16.46 -2.46
N GLU A 110 -5.80 17.32 -2.77
CA GLU A 110 -4.44 17.19 -2.23
C GLU A 110 -4.42 17.26 -0.69
N LYS A 111 -5.14 18.22 -0.11
CA LYS A 111 -5.27 18.38 1.35
C LYS A 111 -5.81 17.11 2.01
N TRP A 112 -6.94 16.61 1.54
CA TRP A 112 -7.59 15.47 2.18
C TRP A 112 -6.87 14.14 1.91
N VAL A 113 -6.32 13.97 0.73
CA VAL A 113 -5.46 12.81 0.44
C VAL A 113 -4.25 12.80 1.38
N LYS A 114 -3.58 13.96 1.59
CA LYS A 114 -2.46 14.06 2.55
C LYS A 114 -2.90 13.67 3.97
N VAL A 115 -3.97 14.25 4.49
CA VAL A 115 -4.49 13.94 5.84
C VAL A 115 -4.77 12.44 6.00
N LEU A 116 -5.36 11.82 4.97
CA LEU A 116 -5.68 10.39 5.00
C LEU A 116 -4.43 9.51 4.91
N THR A 117 -3.49 9.83 4.03
CA THR A 117 -2.24 9.08 3.92
C THR A 117 -1.36 9.22 5.17
N ASP A 118 -1.29 10.41 5.77
CA ASP A 118 -0.63 10.62 7.06
C ASP A 118 -1.29 9.77 8.18
N GLY A 119 -2.61 9.54 8.10
CA GLY A 119 -3.37 8.62 8.97
C GLY A 119 -3.20 7.13 8.62
N GLY A 120 -2.35 6.77 7.66
CA GLY A 120 -2.10 5.39 7.25
C GLY A 120 -3.12 4.81 6.26
N PHE A 121 -3.99 5.65 5.68
CA PHE A 121 -4.99 5.18 4.70
C PHE A 121 -4.39 5.04 3.30
N THR A 122 -4.86 4.00 2.58
CA THR A 122 -4.74 3.92 1.12
C THR A 122 -5.97 4.56 0.49
N VAL A 123 -5.75 5.43 -0.49
CA VAL A 123 -6.79 6.29 -1.07
C VAL A 123 -6.82 6.15 -2.60
N PRO A 124 -7.57 5.18 -3.16
CA PRO A 124 -7.87 5.14 -4.58
C PRO A 124 -8.76 6.33 -4.95
N VAL A 125 -8.40 7.04 -6.02
CA VAL A 125 -9.15 8.21 -6.51
C VAL A 125 -9.71 7.90 -7.88
N TRP A 126 -11.03 7.95 -8.01
CA TRP A 126 -11.72 7.75 -9.26
C TRP A 126 -12.35 9.05 -9.75
N TYR A 127 -12.13 9.39 -11.03
CA TYR A 127 -12.67 10.59 -11.63
C TYR A 127 -13.72 10.27 -12.69
N GLU A 128 -14.67 11.21 -12.82
CA GLU A 128 -15.76 11.15 -13.79
C GLU A 128 -15.28 11.70 -15.14
N TYR A 129 -15.53 10.96 -16.22
CA TYR A 129 -15.31 11.42 -17.58
C TYR A 129 -16.52 11.18 -18.46
N LYS A 130 -16.65 11.95 -19.55
CA LYS A 130 -17.73 11.75 -20.51
C LYS A 130 -17.29 10.71 -21.54
N SER A 131 -17.95 9.57 -21.56
CA SER A 131 -17.77 8.55 -22.59
C SER A 131 -18.41 8.98 -23.93
N VAL A 132 -17.96 8.38 -25.01
CA VAL A 132 -18.56 8.51 -26.35
C VAL A 132 -20.03 8.11 -26.26
N GLY A 133 -20.98 9.05 -26.47
CA GLY A 133 -22.42 8.81 -26.35
C GLY A 133 -23.12 9.46 -25.14
N LYS A 134 -22.50 10.44 -24.47
CA LYS A 134 -23.07 11.24 -23.36
C LYS A 134 -23.30 10.50 -22.04
N LYS A 135 -22.89 9.23 -21.88
CA LYS A 135 -22.92 8.58 -20.58
C LYS A 135 -21.71 9.01 -19.76
N LYS A 136 -21.96 9.35 -18.50
CA LYS A 136 -20.92 9.57 -17.49
C LYS A 136 -20.36 8.22 -17.09
N ASP A 137 -19.05 8.07 -17.19
CA ASP A 137 -18.32 6.90 -16.76
C ASP A 137 -17.17 7.32 -15.84
N ARG A 138 -16.55 6.39 -15.12
CA ARG A 138 -15.50 6.68 -14.16
C ARG A 138 -14.33 5.75 -14.36
N LYS A 139 -13.13 6.28 -14.12
CA LYS A 139 -11.92 5.46 -14.13
C LYS A 139 -10.98 5.88 -13.00
N LEU A 140 -10.12 4.94 -12.62
CA LEU A 140 -9.07 5.18 -11.65
C LEU A 140 -8.12 6.27 -12.16
N LEU A 141 -7.92 7.30 -11.35
CA LEU A 141 -6.91 8.33 -11.57
C LEU A 141 -5.56 7.87 -11.05
N GLN A 142 -5.53 7.51 -9.77
CA GLN A 142 -4.33 7.13 -9.06
C GLN A 142 -4.72 6.50 -7.71
N ILE A 143 -3.82 5.70 -7.14
CA ILE A 143 -3.91 5.22 -5.76
C ILE A 143 -2.84 5.95 -4.96
N PHE A 144 -3.26 6.63 -3.89
CA PHE A 144 -2.35 7.26 -2.94
C PHE A 144 -2.23 6.37 -1.70
N SER A 145 -1.03 6.33 -1.13
CA SER A 145 -0.75 5.64 0.14
C SER A 145 0.36 6.38 0.88
N PRO A 146 0.64 6.06 2.15
CA PRO A 146 1.66 6.77 2.93
C PRO A 146 3.02 6.88 2.23
N GLY A 147 3.48 5.80 1.61
CA GLY A 147 4.74 5.75 0.86
C GLY A 147 4.62 6.22 -0.60
N CYS A 148 3.41 6.33 -1.16
CA CYS A 148 3.14 6.73 -2.56
C CYS A 148 2.38 8.06 -2.67
N PHE A 149 2.57 8.97 -1.73
CA PHE A 149 2.04 10.34 -1.81
C PHE A 149 3.10 11.27 -2.42
N PHE A 150 2.76 11.90 -3.53
CA PHE A 150 3.64 12.86 -4.22
C PHE A 150 2.94 14.22 -4.31
N LYS A 151 3.56 15.24 -3.74
CA LYS A 151 3.08 16.63 -3.79
C LYS A 151 3.63 17.34 -5.03
N ASN A 152 2.74 17.92 -5.84
CA ASN A 152 3.16 18.64 -7.06
C ASN A 152 3.89 19.97 -6.76
N ASN A 153 3.79 20.52 -5.55
CA ASN A 153 4.39 21.79 -5.19
C ASN A 153 5.82 21.63 -4.64
N LYS A 154 6.79 22.14 -5.37
CA LYS A 154 8.24 22.05 -5.13
C LYS A 154 8.77 22.79 -3.88
N LEU A 155 7.94 23.39 -3.03
CA LEU A 155 8.39 24.39 -2.05
C LEU A 155 8.50 23.89 -0.59
N GLU A 156 8.09 22.67 -0.28
CA GLU A 156 8.26 22.09 1.06
C GLU A 156 8.97 20.74 0.95
N SER A 157 10.29 20.80 0.82
CA SER A 157 11.18 19.70 0.43
C SER A 157 11.88 19.01 1.61
N GLU A 158 11.27 18.90 2.77
CA GLU A 158 11.91 18.22 3.90
C GLU A 158 11.37 16.82 4.21
N ASP A 159 10.28 16.41 3.62
CA ASP A 159 9.72 15.08 3.86
C ASP A 159 10.34 14.07 2.87
N CYS A 160 11.36 13.32 3.32
CA CYS A 160 11.80 12.11 2.66
C CYS A 160 10.65 11.11 2.67
N ASN A 161 10.03 10.84 1.52
CA ASN A 161 9.00 9.82 1.42
C ASN A 161 9.60 8.56 0.82
N ASN A 162 9.90 7.60 1.70
CA ASN A 162 10.45 6.32 1.35
C ASN A 162 9.37 5.24 1.43
N ILE A 163 9.33 4.38 0.42
CA ILE A 163 8.59 3.14 0.40
C ILE A 163 9.54 1.97 0.25
N ALA A 164 9.30 0.88 0.98
CA ALA A 164 10.16 -0.27 0.93
C ALA A 164 9.41 -1.59 0.74
N CYS A 165 10.09 -2.56 0.13
CA CYS A 165 9.68 -3.94 0.10
C CYS A 165 10.75 -4.78 0.82
N TYR A 166 10.37 -5.46 1.88
CA TYR A 166 11.21 -6.35 2.67
C TYR A 166 10.78 -7.80 2.46
N SER A 167 11.65 -8.62 1.93
CA SER A 167 11.48 -10.08 1.85
C SER A 167 12.32 -10.74 2.91
N ILE A 168 11.68 -11.37 3.90
CA ILE A 168 12.34 -12.08 4.99
C ILE A 168 11.86 -13.52 4.98
N LEU A 169 12.74 -14.41 4.53
CA LEU A 169 12.42 -15.80 4.25
C LEU A 169 13.24 -16.74 5.12
N HIS A 170 12.54 -17.62 5.82
CA HIS A 170 13.17 -18.71 6.54
C HIS A 170 13.33 -19.93 5.62
N SER A 171 14.57 -20.36 5.44
CA SER A 171 14.92 -21.59 4.69
C SER A 171 15.23 -22.72 5.66
N ASN A 172 14.41 -23.77 5.64
CA ASN A 172 14.56 -24.94 6.53
C ASN A 172 15.73 -25.86 6.15
N GLY A 173 16.57 -25.48 5.17
CA GLY A 173 17.60 -26.35 4.63
C GLY A 173 16.99 -27.46 3.76
N SER A 174 17.55 -27.67 2.58
CA SER A 174 17.07 -28.73 1.69
C SER A 174 17.78 -30.05 1.96
N LEU A 175 17.24 -31.16 1.40
CA LEU A 175 17.73 -32.52 1.45
C LEU A 175 19.26 -32.70 1.14
N LEU A 176 19.93 -31.66 0.64
CA LEU A 176 21.36 -31.64 0.28
C LEU A 176 22.26 -31.01 1.37
N LYS A 177 21.93 -31.09 2.65
CA LYS A 177 22.75 -30.61 3.78
C LYS A 177 22.92 -29.09 3.89
N ARG A 178 22.03 -28.27 3.35
CA ARG A 178 22.05 -26.84 3.64
C ARG A 178 21.55 -26.59 5.06
N THR A 179 22.34 -25.89 5.84
CA THR A 179 21.95 -25.44 7.19
C THR A 179 20.76 -24.49 7.07
N PRO A 180 19.81 -24.51 8.02
CA PRO A 180 18.76 -23.49 8.07
C PRO A 180 19.36 -22.10 8.02
N SER A 181 18.77 -21.23 7.22
CA SER A 181 19.22 -19.85 7.07
C SER A 181 18.04 -18.90 7.04
N LEU A 182 18.28 -17.66 7.46
CA LEU A 182 17.37 -16.55 7.33
C LEU A 182 17.89 -15.63 6.23
N LEU A 183 17.05 -15.39 5.24
CA LEU A 183 17.40 -14.63 4.04
C LEU A 183 16.68 -13.29 4.09
N PHE A 184 17.43 -12.20 3.93
CA PHE A 184 16.92 -10.84 3.87
C PHE A 184 17.19 -10.27 2.48
N GLY A 185 16.15 -9.72 1.85
CA GLY A 185 16.28 -8.94 0.63
C GLY A 185 15.36 -7.73 0.73
N CYS A 186 15.92 -6.53 0.64
CA CYS A 186 15.14 -5.31 0.76
C CYS A 186 15.38 -4.41 -0.45
N ALA A 187 14.32 -3.72 -0.85
CA ALA A 187 14.38 -2.64 -1.82
C ALA A 187 13.70 -1.42 -1.19
N ASN A 188 14.37 -0.29 -1.15
CA ASN A 188 13.85 0.99 -0.66
C ASN A 188 13.92 2.04 -1.75
N LEU A 189 12.82 2.72 -2.01
CA LEU A 189 12.70 3.78 -2.97
C LEU A 189 12.32 5.09 -2.30
N ASN A 190 13.11 6.13 -2.56
CA ASN A 190 12.69 7.50 -2.27
C ASN A 190 11.90 8.04 -3.47
N ILE A 191 10.62 8.30 -3.27
CA ILE A 191 9.69 8.70 -4.35
C ILE A 191 10.02 10.08 -4.93
N TYR A 192 10.59 10.99 -4.14
CA TYR A 192 10.92 12.34 -4.60
C TYR A 192 12.20 12.37 -5.44
N THR A 193 13.24 11.64 -5.01
CA THR A 193 14.53 11.62 -5.71
C THR A 193 14.62 10.56 -6.78
N GLY A 194 13.81 9.50 -6.70
CA GLY A 194 13.91 8.32 -7.54
C GLY A 194 15.06 7.37 -7.15
N ASN A 195 15.76 7.64 -6.05
CA ASN A 195 16.85 6.78 -5.60
C ASN A 195 16.32 5.46 -5.07
N LEU A 196 16.85 4.37 -5.63
CA LEU A 196 16.48 3.00 -5.31
C LEU A 196 17.69 2.26 -4.73
N ILE A 197 17.56 1.87 -3.48
CA ILE A 197 18.63 1.20 -2.72
C ILE A 197 18.21 -0.23 -2.39
N LEU A 198 19.12 -1.17 -2.64
CA LEU A 198 18.94 -2.58 -2.35
C LEU A 198 19.80 -3.02 -1.17
N PHE A 199 19.26 -3.94 -0.41
CA PHE A 199 19.96 -4.61 0.68
C PHE A 199 19.77 -6.13 0.55
N ASN A 200 20.83 -6.89 0.81
CA ASN A 200 20.80 -8.35 0.83
C ASN A 200 21.69 -8.87 1.94
N HIS A 201 21.14 -9.74 2.77
CA HIS A 201 21.87 -10.35 3.86
C HIS A 201 21.40 -11.78 4.11
N GLU A 202 22.31 -12.67 4.48
CA GLU A 202 22.02 -14.06 4.85
C GLU A 202 22.65 -14.38 6.19
N VAL A 203 21.84 -14.94 7.10
CA VAL A 203 22.32 -15.40 8.41
C VAL A 203 22.11 -16.90 8.52
N LYS A 204 23.21 -17.64 8.71
CA LYS A 204 23.22 -19.10 8.80
C LYS A 204 23.17 -19.57 10.24
N ARG A 205 22.48 -20.69 10.51
CA ARG A 205 22.43 -21.40 11.80
C ARG A 205 21.92 -20.57 12.99
N GLN A 206 20.99 -19.64 12.77
CA GLN A 206 20.54 -18.75 13.83
C GLN A 206 19.15 -19.10 14.35
N ASN A 207 19.00 -18.88 15.65
CA ASN A 207 17.69 -18.88 16.27
C ASN A 207 16.98 -17.55 15.95
N ILE A 208 15.81 -17.62 15.34
CA ILE A 208 14.96 -16.46 15.01
C ILE A 208 14.68 -15.57 16.23
N HIS A 209 14.69 -16.16 17.43
CA HIS A 209 14.46 -15.41 18.69
C HIS A 209 15.67 -14.61 19.16
N ASN A 210 16.81 -14.63 18.43
CA ASN A 210 17.95 -13.80 18.78
C ASN A 210 17.87 -12.44 18.08
N PRO A 211 17.67 -11.33 18.79
CA PRO A 211 17.57 -9.98 18.18
C PRO A 211 18.77 -9.60 17.31
N VAL A 212 19.96 -10.04 17.66
CA VAL A 212 21.22 -9.73 16.91
C VAL A 212 21.17 -10.19 15.44
N VAL A 213 20.34 -11.17 15.13
CA VAL A 213 20.13 -11.62 13.75
C VAL A 213 19.54 -10.53 12.85
N PHE A 214 18.84 -9.59 13.43
CA PHE A 214 18.14 -8.52 12.75
C PHE A 214 18.88 -7.17 12.75
N ASP A 215 20.05 -7.06 13.39
CA ASP A 215 20.82 -5.81 13.53
C ASP A 215 21.09 -5.12 12.19
N GLU A 216 21.43 -5.89 11.14
CA GLU A 216 21.69 -5.34 9.81
C GLU A 216 20.39 -4.83 9.14
N LEU A 217 19.27 -5.50 9.37
CA LEU A 217 17.98 -5.05 8.87
C LEU A 217 17.50 -3.82 9.64
N GLU A 218 17.69 -3.81 10.96
CA GLU A 218 17.40 -2.65 11.81
C GLU A 218 18.19 -1.43 11.39
N ARG A 219 19.50 -1.61 11.10
CA ARG A 219 20.36 -0.57 10.55
C ARG A 219 19.79 -0.01 9.24
N PHE A 220 19.45 -0.88 8.29
CA PHE A 220 18.88 -0.48 7.00
C PHE A 220 17.56 0.28 7.20
N ASN A 221 16.67 -0.25 8.04
CA ASN A 221 15.39 0.40 8.35
C ASN A 221 15.58 1.78 9.00
N SER A 222 16.53 1.92 9.93
CA SER A 222 16.81 3.18 10.61
C SER A 222 17.37 4.27 9.69
N ILE A 223 18.20 3.88 8.70
CA ILE A 223 18.77 4.84 7.73
C ILE A 223 17.70 5.37 6.79
N TYR A 224 16.86 4.48 6.24
CA TYR A 224 15.91 4.87 5.18
C TYR A 224 14.54 5.22 5.72
N ASN A 225 14.18 4.79 6.91
CA ASN A 225 12.93 5.09 7.63
C ASN A 225 11.68 5.15 6.73
N PRO A 226 11.29 4.05 6.07
CA PRO A 226 10.19 4.05 5.12
C PRO A 226 8.85 4.33 5.82
N GLN A 227 8.00 5.12 5.16
CA GLN A 227 6.65 5.44 5.64
C GLN A 227 5.65 4.30 5.38
N GLU A 228 5.96 3.47 4.39
CA GLU A 228 5.16 2.31 4.00
C GLU A 228 6.08 1.13 3.67
N ILE A 229 5.73 -0.04 4.17
CA ILE A 229 6.50 -1.28 3.95
C ILE A 229 5.59 -2.37 3.43
N ILE A 230 6.01 -3.02 2.34
CA ILE A 230 5.49 -4.31 1.93
C ILE A 230 6.39 -5.37 2.57
N PHE A 231 5.83 -6.22 3.43
CA PHE A 231 6.56 -7.21 4.20
C PHE A 231 6.23 -8.62 3.72
N ILE A 232 7.09 -9.18 2.87
CA ILE A 232 6.94 -10.51 2.30
C ILE A 232 7.63 -11.53 3.23
N HIS A 233 6.89 -12.54 3.66
CA HIS A 233 7.38 -13.54 4.60
C HIS A 233 6.78 -14.93 4.37
N ASN A 234 7.38 -15.95 4.98
CA ASN A 234 6.89 -17.31 5.00
C ASN A 234 6.69 -17.87 6.43
N TYR A 235 6.51 -16.98 7.41
CA TYR A 235 6.19 -17.38 8.79
C TYR A 235 4.73 -17.79 8.91
N GLU A 236 4.49 -18.95 9.54
CA GLU A 236 3.13 -19.44 9.87
C GLU A 236 2.63 -18.88 11.21
N ASP A 237 3.56 -18.63 12.14
CA ASP A 237 3.27 -18.15 13.49
C ASP A 237 3.31 -16.62 13.54
N GLU A 238 2.17 -16.02 13.87
CA GLU A 238 2.03 -14.56 13.98
C GLU A 238 2.88 -13.94 15.10
N ASN A 239 3.12 -14.68 16.20
CA ASN A 239 3.98 -14.18 17.29
C ASN A 239 5.42 -14.02 16.80
N LYS A 240 5.93 -15.00 16.03
CA LYS A 240 7.26 -14.91 15.43
C LYS A 240 7.37 -13.73 14.47
N LEU A 241 6.31 -13.45 13.71
CA LEU A 241 6.27 -12.30 12.81
C LEU A 241 6.34 -10.99 13.60
N GLN A 242 5.62 -10.87 14.70
CA GLN A 242 5.68 -9.68 15.58
C GLN A 242 7.06 -9.50 16.21
N ASP A 243 7.72 -10.58 16.63
CA ASP A 243 9.10 -10.53 17.11
C ASP A 243 10.06 -10.02 16.04
N VAL A 244 9.93 -10.50 14.79
CA VAL A 244 10.74 -10.04 13.65
C VAL A 244 10.57 -8.56 13.41
N ILE A 245 9.33 -8.04 13.41
CA ILE A 245 9.03 -6.62 13.23
C ILE A 245 9.66 -5.79 14.35
N LYS A 246 9.50 -6.23 15.59
CA LYS A 246 10.07 -5.57 16.76
C LYS A 246 11.60 -5.52 16.72
N PHE A 247 12.25 -6.65 16.41
CA PHE A 247 13.71 -6.74 16.36
C PHE A 247 14.30 -5.97 15.15
N SER A 248 13.54 -5.81 14.09
CA SER A 248 13.94 -5.02 12.93
C SER A 248 13.73 -3.52 13.11
N GLY A 249 13.22 -3.06 14.26
CA GLY A 249 12.96 -1.66 14.54
C GLY A 249 11.94 -1.02 13.60
N ILE A 250 11.06 -1.83 12.98
CA ILE A 250 10.08 -1.34 12.01
C ILE A 250 8.97 -0.57 12.73
N ASN A 251 8.91 0.74 12.44
CA ASN A 251 7.86 1.63 12.95
C ASN A 251 7.43 2.57 11.82
N CYS A 252 6.47 2.14 11.01
CA CYS A 252 5.98 2.91 9.87
C CYS A 252 4.45 3.06 9.89
N SER A 253 3.94 4.00 9.12
CA SER A 253 2.51 4.34 9.07
C SER A 253 1.66 3.20 8.53
N LYS A 254 2.23 2.37 7.64
CA LYS A 254 1.52 1.25 7.03
C LYS A 254 2.44 0.07 6.71
N ILE A 255 2.00 -1.13 7.07
CA ILE A 255 2.65 -2.39 6.69
C ILE A 255 1.63 -3.26 5.94
N HIS A 256 2.03 -3.72 4.75
CA HIS A 256 1.30 -4.74 3.99
C HIS A 256 1.95 -6.09 4.22
N TYR A 257 1.29 -6.96 4.96
CA TYR A 257 1.78 -8.32 5.21
C TYR A 257 1.45 -9.23 4.05
N VAL A 258 2.47 -9.84 3.44
CA VAL A 258 2.35 -10.76 2.32
C VAL A 258 2.92 -12.12 2.74
N ASN A 259 2.04 -13.00 3.19
CA ASN A 259 2.44 -14.36 3.56
C ASN A 259 2.44 -15.27 2.33
N GLN A 260 3.61 -15.80 1.95
CA GLN A 260 3.76 -16.67 0.80
C GLN A 260 3.04 -18.03 0.91
N SER A 261 2.69 -18.45 2.13
CA SER A 261 1.98 -19.70 2.39
C SER A 261 0.45 -19.54 2.33
N LYS A 262 -0.06 -18.31 2.18
CA LYS A 262 -1.51 -18.01 2.11
C LYS A 262 -1.89 -17.56 0.69
N GLU A 263 -3.13 -17.78 0.29
CA GLU A 263 -3.66 -17.26 -0.97
C GLU A 263 -3.96 -15.76 -0.86
N GLY A 264 -3.71 -15.03 -1.95
CA GLY A 264 -3.99 -13.60 -2.04
C GLY A 264 -3.38 -12.96 -3.29
N GLU A 265 -3.87 -11.79 -3.67
CA GLU A 265 -3.36 -11.08 -4.85
C GLU A 265 -1.89 -10.69 -4.70
N PHE A 266 -1.51 -10.13 -3.56
CA PHE A 266 -0.11 -9.80 -3.26
C PHE A 266 0.78 -11.04 -3.15
N THR A 267 0.24 -12.16 -2.66
CA THR A 267 0.99 -13.43 -2.63
C THR A 267 1.28 -13.92 -4.03
N ALA A 268 0.30 -13.89 -4.94
CA ALA A 268 0.51 -14.26 -6.33
C ALA A 268 1.57 -13.35 -7.00
N GLN A 269 1.53 -12.04 -6.74
CA GLN A 269 2.53 -11.09 -7.23
C GLN A 269 3.93 -11.38 -6.64
N ALA A 270 4.04 -11.74 -5.35
CA ALA A 270 5.30 -12.08 -4.71
C ALA A 270 5.91 -13.37 -5.26
N LEU A 271 5.09 -14.36 -5.59
CA LEU A 271 5.53 -15.59 -6.26
C LEU A 271 5.96 -15.33 -7.70
N ASN A 272 5.22 -14.50 -8.45
CA ASN A 272 5.62 -14.09 -9.79
C ASN A 272 6.96 -13.33 -9.79
N ALA A 273 7.24 -12.54 -8.77
CA ALA A 273 8.51 -11.82 -8.63
C ALA A 273 9.74 -12.74 -8.42
N GLU A 274 9.55 -14.03 -8.21
CA GLU A 274 10.62 -15.05 -8.21
C GLU A 274 10.90 -15.61 -9.62
N ASN A 275 10.00 -15.42 -10.58
CA ASN A 275 10.12 -15.93 -11.93
C ASN A 275 11.02 -15.01 -12.77
N GLN A 276 12.05 -15.58 -13.40
CA GLN A 276 13.01 -14.83 -14.21
C GLN A 276 12.35 -14.08 -15.38
N ILE A 277 11.39 -14.69 -16.06
CA ILE A 277 10.67 -14.04 -17.18
C ILE A 277 9.94 -12.80 -16.69
N TYR A 278 9.27 -12.88 -15.54
CA TYR A 278 8.58 -11.75 -14.94
C TYR A 278 9.55 -10.63 -14.50
N GLN A 279 10.72 -11.03 -13.94
CA GLN A 279 11.76 -10.08 -13.54
C GLN A 279 12.30 -9.33 -14.75
N GLU A 280 12.56 -10.04 -15.85
CA GLU A 280 12.98 -9.45 -17.13
C GLU A 280 11.93 -8.46 -17.66
N ASP A 281 10.66 -8.88 -17.74
CA ASP A 281 9.57 -8.02 -18.20
C ASP A 281 9.46 -6.72 -17.37
N ILE A 282 9.54 -6.82 -16.05
CA ILE A 282 9.48 -5.65 -15.16
C ILE A 282 10.71 -4.76 -15.37
N MET A 283 11.91 -5.32 -15.33
CA MET A 283 13.15 -4.55 -15.44
C MET A 283 13.29 -3.89 -16.82
N CYS A 284 12.95 -4.58 -17.90
CA CYS A 284 12.92 -3.99 -19.23
C CYS A 284 11.88 -2.89 -19.38
N LYS A 285 10.69 -3.07 -18.80
CA LYS A 285 9.63 -2.07 -18.81
C LYS A 285 10.04 -0.76 -18.12
N PHE A 286 10.74 -0.84 -16.99
CA PHE A 286 11.11 0.33 -16.19
C PHE A 286 12.38 1.00 -16.65
N TYR A 287 13.38 0.22 -17.05
CA TYR A 287 14.74 0.72 -17.32
C TYR A 287 15.15 0.61 -18.79
N ASN A 288 14.29 0.04 -19.64
CA ASN A 288 14.58 -0.14 -21.07
C ASN A 288 15.93 -0.84 -21.30
N ILE A 289 16.20 -1.91 -20.52
CA ILE A 289 17.47 -2.66 -20.55
C ILE A 289 17.52 -3.50 -21.82
N PRO A 290 18.54 -3.33 -22.69
CA PRO A 290 18.61 -4.03 -23.96
C PRO A 290 19.03 -5.50 -23.84
N ASP A 291 19.82 -5.85 -22.81
CA ASP A 291 20.30 -7.20 -22.51
C ASP A 291 20.21 -7.43 -21.00
N TYR A 292 19.17 -8.12 -20.60
CA TYR A 292 18.86 -8.38 -19.20
C TYR A 292 19.88 -9.27 -18.52
N ASP A 293 20.37 -10.33 -19.18
CA ASP A 293 21.34 -11.26 -18.60
C ASP A 293 22.68 -10.58 -18.35
N SER A 294 23.16 -9.76 -19.29
CA SER A 294 24.38 -8.99 -19.11
C SER A 294 24.22 -7.96 -17.98
N TYR A 295 23.08 -7.33 -17.86
CA TYR A 295 22.77 -6.39 -16.78
C TYR A 295 22.78 -7.09 -15.42
N LEU A 296 22.13 -8.24 -15.27
CA LEU A 296 22.10 -9.02 -14.03
C LEU A 296 23.50 -9.37 -13.55
N LYS A 297 24.38 -9.80 -14.47
CA LYS A 297 25.76 -10.16 -14.15
C LYS A 297 26.59 -8.95 -13.75
N SER A 298 26.49 -7.84 -14.49
CA SER A 298 27.24 -6.61 -14.21
C SER A 298 26.83 -5.94 -12.91
N SER A 299 25.55 -5.99 -12.57
CA SER A 299 24.99 -5.43 -11.33
C SER A 299 25.08 -6.37 -10.13
N THR A 300 25.57 -7.61 -10.31
CA THR A 300 25.58 -8.67 -9.28
C THR A 300 24.21 -9.04 -8.70
N LEU A 301 23.14 -8.69 -9.39
CA LEU A 301 21.76 -9.00 -8.95
C LEU A 301 21.44 -10.49 -9.05
N ASN A 302 22.09 -11.21 -9.99
CA ASN A 302 21.99 -12.65 -10.14
C ASN A 302 22.43 -13.42 -8.87
N GLU A 303 23.33 -12.86 -8.07
CA GLU A 303 23.80 -13.45 -6.82
C GLU A 303 22.88 -13.13 -5.62
N ARG A 304 21.89 -12.26 -5.81
CA ARG A 304 21.04 -11.69 -4.77
C ARG A 304 19.54 -11.81 -5.11
N PRO A 305 19.04 -13.03 -5.29
CA PRO A 305 17.69 -13.27 -5.81
C PRO A 305 16.59 -12.71 -4.91
N ILE A 306 16.81 -12.66 -3.58
CA ILE A 306 15.80 -12.15 -2.65
C ILE A 306 15.68 -10.61 -2.74
N ALA A 307 16.80 -9.91 -2.94
CA ALA A 307 16.77 -8.46 -3.18
C ALA A 307 16.13 -8.14 -4.53
N LEU A 308 16.44 -8.94 -5.58
CA LEU A 308 15.82 -8.80 -6.90
C LEU A 308 14.30 -9.04 -6.85
N LYS A 309 13.85 -10.04 -6.10
CA LYS A 309 12.43 -10.27 -5.84
C LYS A 309 11.75 -9.04 -5.21
N SER A 310 12.35 -8.50 -4.14
CA SER A 310 11.83 -7.30 -3.47
C SER A 310 11.80 -6.09 -4.39
N LEU A 311 12.81 -5.93 -5.23
CA LEU A 311 12.88 -4.90 -6.27
C LEU A 311 11.71 -5.02 -7.26
N CYS A 312 11.54 -6.18 -7.88
CA CYS A 312 10.50 -6.39 -8.89
C CYS A 312 9.09 -6.23 -8.30
N PHE A 313 8.88 -6.71 -7.08
CA PHE A 313 7.61 -6.49 -6.38
C PHE A 313 7.35 -5.00 -6.13
N LEU A 314 8.33 -4.28 -5.60
CA LEU A 314 8.22 -2.84 -5.31
C LEU A 314 7.92 -2.03 -6.58
N LEU A 315 8.63 -2.28 -7.67
CA LEU A 315 8.41 -1.61 -8.95
C LEU A 315 6.99 -1.84 -9.47
N ASN A 316 6.50 -3.08 -9.40
CA ASN A 316 5.14 -3.39 -9.82
C ASN A 316 4.11 -2.70 -8.93
N PHE A 317 4.30 -2.71 -7.61
CA PHE A 317 3.43 -2.03 -6.64
C PHE A 317 3.30 -0.54 -6.95
N ILE A 318 4.43 0.13 -7.23
CA ILE A 318 4.44 1.56 -7.58
C ILE A 318 3.75 1.82 -8.92
N ASN A 319 3.94 0.93 -9.90
CA ASN A 319 3.25 1.04 -11.19
C ASN A 319 1.73 0.95 -11.04
N ASP A 320 1.23 0.09 -10.16
CA ASP A 320 -0.20 -0.04 -9.86
C ASP A 320 -0.76 1.22 -9.19
N HIS A 321 0.06 1.89 -8.36
CA HIS A 321 -0.33 3.14 -7.68
C HIS A 321 -0.30 4.34 -8.63
N ASN A 322 0.80 4.51 -9.34
CA ASN A 322 0.96 5.61 -10.30
C ASN A 322 2.01 5.28 -11.36
N SER A 323 1.59 4.91 -12.56
CA SER A 323 2.48 4.58 -13.66
C SER A 323 3.41 5.73 -14.10
N LYS A 324 3.09 6.99 -13.77
CA LYS A 324 3.94 8.15 -14.09
C LYS A 324 5.16 8.27 -13.19
N LEU A 325 5.11 7.73 -11.96
CA LEU A 325 6.24 7.75 -11.03
C LEU A 325 7.38 6.85 -11.52
N THR A 326 7.06 5.79 -12.25
CA THR A 326 8.03 4.81 -12.73
C THR A 326 9.10 5.38 -13.67
N GLN A 327 8.78 6.46 -14.38
CA GLN A 327 9.71 7.12 -15.31
C GLN A 327 10.84 7.90 -14.62
N LYS A 328 10.80 8.06 -13.29
CA LYS A 328 11.75 8.83 -12.51
C LYS A 328 12.63 7.98 -11.61
N ILE A 329 12.46 6.65 -11.65
CA ILE A 329 13.19 5.73 -10.78
C ILE A 329 14.57 5.45 -11.39
N HIS A 330 15.61 5.67 -10.61
CA HIS A 330 16.99 5.39 -11.02
C HIS A 330 17.28 3.89 -10.97
N LEU A 331 18.32 3.46 -11.70
CA LEU A 331 18.82 2.10 -11.59
C LEU A 331 19.19 1.78 -10.14
N PRO A 332 18.90 0.56 -9.67
CA PRO A 332 19.13 0.18 -8.29
C PRO A 332 20.63 0.15 -7.96
N THR A 333 20.96 0.61 -6.76
CA THR A 333 22.28 0.51 -6.18
C THR A 333 22.22 -0.26 -4.87
N PHE A 334 23.32 -0.93 -4.49
CA PHE A 334 23.36 -1.61 -3.20
C PHE A 334 23.77 -0.67 -2.09
N ASP A 335 23.20 -0.91 -0.91
CA ASP A 335 23.54 -0.19 0.32
C ASP A 335 25.05 -0.33 0.61
N ASN A 336 25.72 0.82 0.75
CA ASN A 336 27.15 0.87 0.98
C ASN A 336 27.43 0.94 2.49
N LYS A 337 27.94 -0.16 3.05
CA LYS A 337 28.18 -0.30 4.51
C LYS A 337 29.35 0.51 5.05
N SER A 338 30.15 1.19 4.21
CA SER A 338 31.55 1.49 4.57
C SER A 338 31.83 2.87 5.14
N GLU A 339 30.89 3.81 5.14
CA GLU A 339 31.28 5.20 5.41
C GLU A 339 30.98 5.71 6.83
N HIS A 340 30.11 5.04 7.60
CA HIS A 340 29.72 5.48 8.94
C HIS A 340 29.61 4.33 9.94
N LEU A 341 30.00 4.62 11.17
CA LEU A 341 29.74 3.73 12.30
C LEU A 341 28.26 3.79 12.66
N HIS A 342 27.54 2.69 12.49
CA HIS A 342 26.17 2.57 12.90
C HIS A 342 26.08 1.82 14.24
N LEU A 343 25.44 2.45 15.23
CA LEU A 343 25.08 1.80 16.47
C LEU A 343 23.66 1.22 16.32
N ALA A 344 23.50 -0.08 16.59
CA ALA A 344 22.18 -0.71 16.63
C ALA A 344 21.29 -0.06 17.69
N ASN A 345 19.96 0.00 17.45
CA ASN A 345 19.02 0.68 18.35
C ASN A 345 19.04 0.12 19.77
N HIS A 346 19.23 -1.19 19.94
CA HIS A 346 19.35 -1.79 21.26
C HIS A 346 20.60 -1.27 22.00
N SER A 347 21.73 -1.04 21.32
CA SER A 347 22.93 -0.43 21.89
C SER A 347 22.71 1.03 22.24
N LEU A 348 22.01 1.79 21.39
CA LEU A 348 21.63 3.19 21.67
C LEU A 348 20.74 3.29 22.90
N ASN A 349 19.77 2.37 23.04
CA ASN A 349 18.89 2.29 24.21
C ASN A 349 19.63 1.88 25.48
N GLN A 350 20.53 0.89 25.40
CA GLN A 350 21.34 0.44 26.53
C GLN A 350 22.31 1.54 27.01
N LEU A 351 22.84 2.34 26.10
CA LEU A 351 23.73 3.45 26.42
C LEU A 351 22.99 4.74 26.79
N ASN A 352 21.65 4.74 26.81
CA ASN A 352 20.79 5.91 27.03
C ASN A 352 21.15 7.11 26.13
N ILE A 353 21.57 6.85 24.90
CA ILE A 353 21.91 7.90 23.92
C ILE A 353 20.63 8.46 23.29
N VAL A 354 19.56 7.67 23.23
CA VAL A 354 18.25 8.07 22.73
C VAL A 354 17.30 8.24 23.90
N ASP A 355 16.67 9.42 24.01
CA ASP A 355 15.59 9.67 24.96
C ASP A 355 14.41 8.74 24.64
N THR A 356 14.26 7.68 25.40
CA THR A 356 13.03 6.89 25.37
C THR A 356 12.00 7.57 26.27
N ALA A 357 10.73 7.55 25.87
CA ALA A 357 9.61 8.12 26.64
C ALA A 357 9.47 7.55 28.07
N PHE A 358 10.34 6.64 28.47
CA PHE A 358 10.44 5.99 29.79
C PHE A 358 11.57 6.52 30.67
N SER A 359 12.36 7.49 30.21
CA SER A 359 13.38 8.16 31.03
C SER A 359 12.82 9.42 31.70
N LYS A 360 11.63 9.31 32.32
CA LYS A 360 11.09 10.32 33.24
C LYS A 360 10.82 9.71 34.59
#